data_f070e78ab6624c590849945abfe8a9e1
#
_entry.id   f070e78ab6624c590849945abfe8a9e1
#
_cell.length_a   1.000
_cell.length_b   1.000
_cell.length_c   1.000
_cell.angle_alpha   90.00
_cell.angle_beta   90.00
_cell.angle_gamma   90.00
#
_symmetry.space_group_name_H-M   'P 1'
#
loop_
_entity.id
_entity.type
_entity.pdbx_description
1 polymer ?
#
loop_
_entity_poly.entity_id
_entity_poly.type
_entity_poly.pdbx_seq_one_letter_code
_entity_poly.pdbx_strand_id
1 'polypeptide(L)'
;MKKEQQTVVLGQPITMEQFIAVCRFGAQVEFSDDYCQRVRKSRQLVERWVDEGKVMYGVTTGFGSLCTKAISKEETAKLQENIILSHSVSLGEPLSIERVRGVMLMILQNLGQGYSGVRLELLEQYRQFLNRGVTPWAPGDGSVGYLSPEAHMALVLIGRGKAYYQGELLPGDQALKKAGLEPITLSSKEGLALV
;
A
#
# COMPACT_ATOMS: atom_id res chain seq x y z
N MET A 1 -7.51 30.93 -14.59
CA MET A 1 -6.10 30.55 -14.38
C MET A 1 -6.05 29.08 -14.01
N LYS A 2 -5.53 28.18 -14.86
CA LYS A 2 -5.21 26.79 -14.46
C LYS A 2 -4.09 26.91 -13.40
N LYS A 3 -4.37 26.53 -12.14
CA LYS A 3 -3.30 26.35 -11.15
C LYS A 3 -2.36 25.32 -11.77
N GLU A 4 -1.09 25.65 -11.93
CA GLU A 4 -0.06 24.66 -12.22
C GLU A 4 -0.21 23.55 -11.19
N GLN A 5 -0.43 22.34 -11.65
CA GLN A 5 -0.62 21.19 -10.79
C GLN A 5 0.75 20.84 -10.21
N GLN A 6 0.96 21.18 -8.93
CA GLN A 6 2.21 20.93 -8.25
C GLN A 6 2.51 19.41 -8.25
N THR A 7 3.75 19.06 -8.52
CA THR A 7 4.24 17.66 -8.44
C THR A 7 5.23 17.54 -7.29
N VAL A 8 5.06 16.48 -6.49
CA VAL A 8 5.98 16.10 -5.41
C VAL A 8 6.71 14.83 -5.81
N VAL A 9 8.04 14.92 -5.90
CA VAL A 9 8.90 13.78 -6.28
C VAL A 9 9.42 13.12 -5.01
N LEU A 10 9.07 11.81 -4.82
CA LEU A 10 9.55 11.01 -3.70
C LEU A 10 10.91 10.40 -4.01
N GLY A 11 11.72 10.24 -2.97
CA GLY A 11 13.09 9.72 -3.06
C GLY A 11 14.02 10.38 -2.05
N GLN A 12 13.62 11.57 -1.62
CA GLN A 12 14.23 12.32 -0.52
C GLN A 12 13.13 12.65 0.53
N PRO A 13 13.50 13.09 1.73
CA PRO A 13 12.53 13.60 2.70
C PRO A 13 11.68 14.72 2.09
N ILE A 14 10.38 14.65 2.32
CA ILE A 14 9.44 15.69 1.88
C ILE A 14 9.26 16.75 2.96
N THR A 15 8.99 17.99 2.55
CA THR A 15 8.67 19.08 3.49
C THR A 15 7.20 19.00 3.94
N MET A 16 6.84 19.74 5.00
CA MET A 16 5.46 19.83 5.46
C MET A 16 4.55 20.44 4.39
N GLU A 17 5.03 21.42 3.64
CA GLU A 17 4.31 22.06 2.54
C GLU A 17 4.02 21.06 1.42
N GLN A 18 4.98 20.22 1.06
CA GLN A 18 4.80 19.15 0.08
C GLN A 18 3.79 18.09 0.57
N PHE A 19 3.88 17.70 1.84
CA PHE A 19 2.90 16.80 2.46
C PHE A 19 1.48 17.37 2.36
N ILE A 20 1.29 18.62 2.79
CA ILE A 20 0.00 19.33 2.71
C ILE A 20 -0.48 19.47 1.27
N ALA A 21 0.42 19.75 0.33
CA ALA A 21 0.08 19.87 -1.09
C ALA A 21 -0.56 18.58 -1.63
N VAL A 22 -0.01 17.41 -1.29
CA VAL A 22 -0.57 16.11 -1.70
C VAL A 22 -1.87 15.82 -0.95
N CYS A 23 -1.89 15.99 0.37
CA CYS A 23 -3.02 15.55 1.18
C CYS A 23 -4.29 16.40 0.96
N ARG A 24 -4.14 17.73 0.88
CA ARG A 24 -5.26 18.70 0.79
C ARG A 24 -5.50 19.22 -0.61
N PHE A 25 -4.44 19.46 -1.37
CA PHE A 25 -4.55 20.19 -2.63
C PHE A 25 -4.40 19.30 -3.86
N GLY A 26 -4.20 17.97 -3.65
CA GLY A 26 -4.17 17.01 -4.75
C GLY A 26 -2.95 17.14 -5.66
N ALA A 27 -1.81 17.63 -5.13
CA ALA A 27 -0.56 17.63 -5.86
C ALA A 27 -0.24 16.22 -6.35
N GLN A 28 0.31 16.12 -7.56
CA GLN A 28 0.71 14.84 -8.14
C GLN A 28 1.94 14.29 -7.42
N VAL A 29 2.06 12.97 -7.37
CA VAL A 29 3.20 12.27 -6.77
C VAL A 29 3.94 11.53 -7.87
N GLU A 30 5.27 11.67 -7.88
CA GLU A 30 6.17 10.94 -8.77
C GLU A 30 7.27 10.26 -7.96
N PHE A 31 7.91 9.24 -8.54
CA PHE A 31 9.06 8.58 -7.96
C PHE A 31 10.34 9.02 -8.69
N SER A 32 11.39 9.32 -7.93
CA SER A 32 12.72 9.52 -8.51
C SER A 32 13.31 8.18 -8.98
N ASP A 33 14.30 8.24 -9.86
CA ASP A 33 15.03 7.05 -10.32
C ASP A 33 15.69 6.31 -9.13
N ASP A 34 16.27 7.05 -8.21
CA ASP A 34 16.90 6.49 -7.01
C ASP A 34 15.88 5.76 -6.10
N TYR A 35 14.68 6.31 -5.93
CA TYR A 35 13.56 5.63 -5.26
C TYR A 35 13.27 4.28 -5.92
N CYS A 36 13.06 4.28 -7.23
CA CYS A 36 12.76 3.07 -7.99
C CYS A 36 13.89 2.03 -7.90
N GLN A 37 15.15 2.46 -7.97
CA GLN A 37 16.31 1.58 -7.86
C GLN A 37 16.42 0.93 -6.49
N ARG A 38 16.23 1.68 -5.40
CA ARG A 38 16.25 1.13 -4.03
C ARG A 38 15.17 0.06 -3.83
N VAL A 39 13.94 0.36 -4.26
CA VAL A 39 12.81 -0.59 -4.16
C VAL A 39 13.11 -1.87 -4.96
N ARG A 40 13.52 -1.75 -6.21
CA ARG A 40 13.87 -2.91 -7.04
C ARG A 40 15.00 -3.75 -6.46
N LYS A 41 16.04 -3.11 -5.92
CA LYS A 41 17.18 -3.81 -5.29
C LYS A 41 16.76 -4.67 -4.11
N SER A 42 15.91 -4.14 -3.23
CA SER A 42 15.41 -4.91 -2.07
C SER A 42 14.45 -6.01 -2.51
N ARG A 43 13.62 -5.76 -3.53
CA ARG A 43 12.73 -6.77 -4.10
C ARG A 43 13.49 -7.95 -4.70
N GLN A 44 14.54 -7.70 -5.48
CA GLN A 44 15.39 -8.75 -6.05
C GLN A 44 15.98 -9.67 -4.99
N LEU A 45 16.29 -9.16 -3.80
CA LEU A 45 16.76 -9.99 -2.69
C LEU A 45 15.67 -10.95 -2.18
N VAL A 46 14.44 -10.45 -2.03
CA VAL A 46 13.29 -11.28 -1.64
C VAL A 46 13.03 -12.38 -2.67
N GLU A 47 13.02 -12.04 -3.96
CA GLU A 47 12.81 -13.00 -5.05
C GLU A 47 13.88 -14.08 -5.07
N ARG A 48 15.13 -13.70 -4.88
CA ARG A 48 16.24 -14.65 -4.77
C ARG A 48 16.02 -15.63 -3.59
N TRP A 49 15.64 -15.15 -2.42
CA TRP A 49 15.39 -16.04 -1.27
C TRP A 49 14.22 -16.99 -1.51
N VAL A 50 13.18 -16.53 -2.19
CA VAL A 50 12.05 -17.39 -2.59
C VAL A 50 12.49 -18.47 -3.58
N ASP A 51 13.31 -18.11 -4.58
CA ASP A 51 13.80 -19.05 -5.60
C ASP A 51 14.80 -20.07 -5.05
N GLU A 52 15.64 -19.65 -4.09
CA GLU A 52 16.57 -20.52 -3.38
C GLU A 52 15.87 -21.41 -2.33
N GLY A 53 14.57 -21.25 -2.10
CA GLY A 53 13.83 -21.95 -1.04
C GLY A 53 14.35 -21.63 0.36
N LYS A 54 14.97 -20.47 0.56
CA LYS A 54 15.57 -20.06 1.83
C LYS A 54 14.50 -19.81 2.87
N VAL A 55 14.64 -20.41 4.06
CA VAL A 55 13.69 -20.21 5.16
C VAL A 55 13.88 -18.83 5.77
N MET A 56 12.97 -17.92 5.48
CA MET A 56 12.99 -16.52 5.96
C MET A 56 11.63 -16.17 6.56
N TYR A 57 11.64 -15.78 7.85
CA TYR A 57 10.43 -15.40 8.56
C TYR A 57 9.62 -14.33 7.80
N GLY A 58 8.35 -14.61 7.57
CA GLY A 58 7.42 -13.67 6.91
C GLY A 58 7.69 -13.41 5.43
N VAL A 59 8.61 -14.17 4.81
CA VAL A 59 8.90 -14.12 3.37
C VAL A 59 8.54 -15.48 2.73
N THR A 60 9.14 -16.56 3.24
CA THR A 60 8.94 -17.93 2.76
C THR A 60 8.31 -18.84 3.81
N THR A 61 7.97 -18.30 4.97
CA THR A 61 7.23 -18.98 6.04
C THR A 61 5.96 -18.23 6.41
N GLY A 62 5.07 -18.88 7.16
CA GLY A 62 3.97 -18.21 7.87
C GLY A 62 4.48 -17.30 9.00
N PHE A 63 3.55 -16.79 9.82
CA PHE A 63 3.79 -15.82 10.89
C PHE A 63 3.35 -16.37 12.24
N GLY A 64 3.88 -15.79 13.31
CA GLY A 64 3.52 -16.17 14.66
C GLY A 64 3.69 -17.65 14.90
N SER A 65 2.64 -18.34 15.33
CA SER A 65 2.64 -19.80 15.53
C SER A 65 2.87 -20.62 14.25
N LEU A 66 2.71 -20.02 13.07
CA LEU A 66 2.94 -20.67 11.77
C LEU A 66 4.32 -20.37 11.18
N CYS A 67 5.22 -19.74 11.92
CA CYS A 67 6.53 -19.30 11.42
C CYS A 67 7.46 -20.45 10.97
N THR A 68 7.20 -21.67 11.43
CA THR A 68 7.94 -22.89 11.03
C THR A 68 7.37 -23.58 9.79
N LYS A 69 6.17 -23.16 9.33
CA LYS A 69 5.52 -23.75 8.15
C LYS A 69 6.03 -23.05 6.89
N ALA A 70 6.75 -23.80 6.05
CA ALA A 70 7.12 -23.32 4.72
C ALA A 70 5.86 -23.12 3.86
N ILE A 71 5.81 -22.04 3.11
CA ILE A 71 4.70 -21.66 2.22
C ILE A 71 5.15 -21.89 0.79
N SER A 72 4.34 -22.62 0.01
CA SER A 72 4.61 -22.81 -1.41
C SER A 72 4.40 -21.52 -2.21
N LYS A 73 4.94 -21.46 -3.43
CA LYS A 73 4.75 -20.30 -4.32
C LYS A 73 3.26 -20.09 -4.65
N GLU A 74 2.51 -21.18 -4.82
CA GLU A 74 1.07 -21.18 -5.13
C GLU A 74 0.24 -20.66 -3.96
N GLU A 75 0.64 -20.96 -2.73
CA GLU A 75 -0.05 -20.51 -1.51
C GLU A 75 0.31 -19.08 -1.11
N THR A 76 1.40 -18.54 -1.65
CA THR A 76 1.93 -17.24 -1.24
C THR A 76 0.91 -16.11 -1.43
N ALA A 77 0.29 -16.00 -2.59
CA ALA A 77 -0.68 -14.93 -2.87
C ALA A 77 -1.88 -15.00 -1.92
N LYS A 78 -2.37 -16.22 -1.65
CA LYS A 78 -3.49 -16.43 -0.72
C LYS A 78 -3.12 -16.08 0.72
N LEU A 79 -1.90 -16.41 1.14
CA LEU A 79 -1.40 -16.01 2.47
C LEU A 79 -1.35 -14.49 2.61
N GLN A 80 -0.80 -13.78 1.62
CA GLN A 80 -0.70 -12.32 1.67
C GLN A 80 -2.08 -11.66 1.68
N GLU A 81 -3.03 -12.17 0.89
CA GLU A 81 -4.43 -11.73 0.93
C GLU A 81 -5.05 -11.96 2.32
N ASN A 82 -4.87 -13.15 2.90
CA ASN A 82 -5.40 -13.50 4.21
C ASN A 82 -4.84 -12.62 5.33
N ILE A 83 -3.58 -12.18 5.23
CA ILE A 83 -3.01 -11.21 6.19
C ILE A 83 -3.82 -9.91 6.15
N ILE A 84 -4.03 -9.33 4.97
CA ILE A 84 -4.81 -8.11 4.83
C ILE A 84 -6.23 -8.29 5.40
N LEU A 85 -6.92 -9.38 5.02
CA LEU A 85 -8.27 -9.67 5.49
C LEU A 85 -8.36 -9.81 7.01
N SER A 86 -7.42 -10.52 7.63
CA SER A 86 -7.42 -10.77 9.08
C SER A 86 -7.05 -9.53 9.91
N HIS A 87 -6.35 -8.56 9.33
CA HIS A 87 -5.95 -7.32 10.00
C HIS A 87 -6.91 -6.16 9.73
N SER A 88 -7.86 -6.30 8.79
CA SER A 88 -8.88 -5.29 8.50
C SER A 88 -10.05 -5.36 9.48
N VAL A 89 -9.78 -5.06 10.75
CA VAL A 89 -10.71 -5.27 11.87
C VAL A 89 -11.06 -3.97 12.61
N SER A 90 -10.68 -2.82 12.09
CA SER A 90 -11.05 -1.50 12.65
C SER A 90 -12.55 -1.27 12.58
N LEU A 91 -13.05 -0.49 13.54
CA LEU A 91 -14.44 -0.05 13.68
C LEU A 91 -14.50 1.48 13.74
N GLY A 92 -15.71 1.99 13.95
CA GLY A 92 -15.96 3.41 14.15
C GLY A 92 -16.07 4.23 12.87
N GLU A 93 -15.99 5.54 13.06
CA GLU A 93 -16.07 6.48 11.93
C GLU A 93 -14.83 6.43 11.05
N PRO A 94 -14.98 6.63 9.75
CA PRO A 94 -13.85 6.62 8.84
C PRO A 94 -12.91 7.79 9.10
N LEU A 95 -11.63 7.57 8.88
CA LEU A 95 -10.65 8.64 8.78
C LEU A 95 -11.04 9.61 7.65
N SER A 96 -10.76 10.89 7.84
CA SER A 96 -11.00 11.88 6.79
C SER A 96 -10.16 11.57 5.54
N ILE A 97 -10.65 11.95 4.37
CA ILE A 97 -9.94 11.82 3.09
C ILE A 97 -8.50 12.34 3.19
N GLU A 98 -8.33 13.51 3.82
CA GLU A 98 -7.01 14.11 4.02
C GLU A 98 -6.07 13.19 4.81
N ARG A 99 -6.55 12.60 5.92
CA ARG A 99 -5.75 11.68 6.76
C ARG A 99 -5.38 10.42 5.98
N VAL A 100 -6.33 9.81 5.27
CA VAL A 100 -6.05 8.62 4.46
C VAL A 100 -5.03 8.90 3.36
N ARG A 101 -5.14 10.05 2.67
CA ARG A 101 -4.14 10.48 1.69
C ARG A 101 -2.76 10.68 2.32
N GLY A 102 -2.73 11.24 3.54
CA GLY A 102 -1.49 11.40 4.32
C GLY A 102 -0.86 10.06 4.68
N VAL A 103 -1.65 9.08 5.14
CA VAL A 103 -1.15 7.72 5.44
C VAL A 103 -0.62 7.05 4.17
N MET A 104 -1.34 7.11 3.04
CA MET A 104 -0.85 6.56 1.76
C MET A 104 0.48 7.20 1.34
N LEU A 105 0.61 8.52 1.48
CA LEU A 105 1.86 9.22 1.16
C LEU A 105 3.02 8.75 2.06
N MET A 106 2.76 8.55 3.35
CA MET A 106 3.77 8.05 4.29
C MET A 106 4.12 6.58 4.08
N ILE A 107 3.15 5.74 3.65
CA ILE A 107 3.44 4.37 3.19
C ILE A 107 4.42 4.41 2.01
N LEU A 108 4.17 5.25 1.01
CA LEU A 108 5.08 5.41 -0.13
C LEU A 108 6.47 5.89 0.32
N GLN A 109 6.53 6.88 1.22
CA GLN A 109 7.79 7.42 1.73
C GLN A 109 8.58 6.37 2.54
N ASN A 110 7.89 5.57 3.35
CA ASN A 110 8.50 4.52 4.17
C ASN A 110 8.98 3.34 3.32
N LEU A 111 8.09 2.72 2.55
CA LEU A 111 8.43 1.54 1.74
C LEU A 111 9.43 1.88 0.62
N GLY A 112 9.42 3.12 0.14
CA GLY A 112 10.36 3.66 -0.84
C GLY A 112 11.80 3.77 -0.33
N GLN A 113 12.06 3.59 0.99
CA GLN A 113 13.41 3.47 1.50
C GLN A 113 14.12 2.20 1.03
N GLY A 114 13.36 1.19 0.53
CA GLY A 114 13.93 0.00 -0.04
C GLY A 114 14.38 -1.05 0.97
N TYR A 115 13.74 -1.12 2.14
CA TYR A 115 14.04 -2.14 3.16
C TYR A 115 12.99 -3.25 3.26
N SER A 116 11.80 -3.03 2.70
CA SER A 116 10.65 -3.93 2.89
C SER A 116 10.54 -5.04 1.84
N GLY A 117 11.23 -4.92 0.70
CA GLY A 117 11.23 -5.93 -0.36
C GLY A 117 9.90 -6.08 -1.12
N VAL A 118 9.07 -5.04 -1.11
CA VAL A 118 7.85 -4.98 -1.93
C VAL A 118 8.17 -4.71 -3.39
N ARG A 119 7.27 -5.09 -4.30
CA ARG A 119 7.40 -4.73 -5.72
C ARG A 119 7.10 -3.26 -5.93
N LEU A 120 7.73 -2.68 -6.97
CA LEU A 120 7.47 -1.29 -7.36
C LEU A 120 6.02 -1.09 -7.81
N GLU A 121 5.40 -2.08 -8.46
CA GLU A 121 4.02 -2.07 -8.91
C GLU A 121 3.02 -1.84 -7.78
N LEU A 122 3.29 -2.36 -6.58
CA LEU A 122 2.46 -2.13 -5.40
C LEU A 122 2.50 -0.66 -4.97
N LEU A 123 3.67 -0.05 -4.96
CA LEU A 123 3.84 1.37 -4.63
C LEU A 123 3.26 2.25 -5.73
N GLU A 124 3.42 1.86 -6.99
CA GLU A 124 2.81 2.52 -8.12
C GLU A 124 1.29 2.57 -8.01
N GLN A 125 0.65 1.50 -7.53
CA GLN A 125 -0.80 1.47 -7.32
C GLN A 125 -1.24 2.52 -6.27
N TYR A 126 -0.53 2.63 -5.13
CA TYR A 126 -0.81 3.70 -4.15
C TYR A 126 -0.55 5.10 -4.73
N ARG A 127 0.50 5.27 -5.53
CA ARG A 127 0.76 6.52 -6.24
C ARG A 127 -0.41 6.86 -7.16
N GLN A 128 -0.93 5.88 -7.90
CA GLN A 128 -2.11 6.08 -8.76
C GLN A 128 -3.36 6.41 -7.94
N PHE A 129 -3.53 5.83 -6.75
CA PHE A 129 -4.64 6.22 -5.87
C PHE A 129 -4.57 7.70 -5.52
N LEU A 130 -3.41 8.20 -5.10
CA LEU A 130 -3.21 9.61 -4.79
C LEU A 130 -3.46 10.50 -6.03
N ASN A 131 -2.93 10.12 -7.17
CA ASN A 131 -2.95 10.92 -8.40
C ASN A 131 -4.32 10.93 -9.08
N ARG A 132 -5.07 9.83 -9.00
CA ARG A 132 -6.41 9.72 -9.60
C ARG A 132 -7.55 10.00 -8.62
N GLY A 133 -7.24 10.27 -7.35
CA GLY A 133 -8.24 10.61 -6.33
C GLY A 133 -9.03 9.41 -5.81
N VAL A 134 -8.49 8.18 -5.89
CA VAL A 134 -9.05 7.02 -5.20
C VAL A 134 -8.61 7.08 -3.74
N THR A 135 -9.55 7.19 -2.81
CA THR A 135 -9.24 7.26 -1.38
C THR A 135 -9.89 6.10 -0.64
N PRO A 136 -9.13 5.10 -0.18
CA PRO A 136 -9.66 4.00 0.61
C PRO A 136 -10.49 4.46 1.81
N TRP A 137 -11.59 3.79 2.06
CA TRP A 137 -12.37 3.97 3.27
C TRP A 137 -11.75 3.12 4.39
N ALA A 138 -11.29 3.76 5.45
CA ALA A 138 -10.65 3.10 6.57
C ALA A 138 -11.22 3.63 7.89
N PRO A 139 -11.81 2.78 8.77
CA PRO A 139 -12.22 3.17 10.10
C PRO A 139 -11.04 3.62 10.94
N GLY A 140 -11.28 4.57 11.86
CA GLY A 140 -10.24 5.19 12.67
C GLY A 140 -10.02 4.54 14.05
N ASP A 141 -10.94 3.66 14.48
CA ASP A 141 -10.95 3.13 15.83
C ASP A 141 -10.71 1.61 15.86
N GLY A 142 -10.29 1.08 17.01
CA GLY A 142 -10.27 -0.36 17.28
C GLY A 142 -8.95 -1.05 16.99
N SER A 143 -7.90 -0.35 16.64
CA SER A 143 -6.57 -0.93 16.55
C SER A 143 -5.92 -1.06 17.91
N VAL A 144 -5.34 -2.24 18.17
CA VAL A 144 -4.38 -2.41 19.28
C VAL A 144 -3.00 -2.06 18.72
N GLY A 145 -2.67 -0.77 18.74
CA GLY A 145 -1.41 -0.30 18.21
C GLY A 145 -1.57 0.43 16.86
N TYR A 146 -1.26 -0.15 15.72
CA TYR A 146 -0.99 0.61 14.50
C TYR A 146 -1.27 -0.11 13.18
N LEU A 147 -1.91 -1.26 13.20
CA LEU A 147 -2.00 -2.11 11.98
C LEU A 147 -3.26 -1.87 11.16
N SER A 148 -4.27 -1.27 11.73
CA SER A 148 -5.61 -1.43 11.24
C SER A 148 -6.01 -0.50 10.10
N PRO A 149 -5.76 0.80 10.13
CA PRO A 149 -6.13 1.68 9.02
C PRO A 149 -5.43 1.27 7.71
N GLU A 150 -4.15 0.90 7.80
CA GLU A 150 -3.35 0.49 6.65
C GLU A 150 -3.89 -0.80 6.02
N ALA A 151 -4.32 -1.78 6.83
CA ALA A 151 -4.94 -3.01 6.33
C ALA A 151 -6.23 -2.71 5.55
N HIS A 152 -7.10 -1.83 6.07
CA HIS A 152 -8.29 -1.40 5.33
C HIS A 152 -7.97 -0.67 4.04
N MET A 153 -6.89 0.13 4.00
CA MET A 153 -6.43 0.76 2.77
C MET A 153 -5.92 -0.28 1.77
N ALA A 154 -5.20 -1.29 2.25
CA ALA A 154 -4.68 -2.39 1.45
C ALA A 154 -5.77 -3.28 0.84
N LEU A 155 -6.98 -3.38 1.46
CA LEU A 155 -8.11 -4.06 0.84
C LEU A 155 -8.41 -3.52 -0.56
N VAL A 156 -8.32 -2.21 -0.75
CA VAL A 156 -8.64 -1.58 -2.04
C VAL A 156 -7.61 -1.94 -3.11
N LEU A 157 -6.34 -2.14 -2.75
CA LEU A 157 -5.32 -2.62 -3.70
C LEU A 157 -5.70 -3.95 -4.34
N ILE A 158 -6.34 -4.85 -3.59
CA ILE A 158 -6.77 -6.17 -4.05
C ILE A 158 -8.24 -6.20 -4.51
N GLY A 159 -8.84 -5.04 -4.76
CA GLY A 159 -10.22 -4.91 -5.25
C GLY A 159 -11.30 -5.19 -4.21
N ARG A 160 -10.95 -5.18 -2.92
CA ARG A 160 -11.90 -5.39 -1.82
C ARG A 160 -12.14 -4.10 -1.04
N GLY A 161 -12.93 -4.19 0.05
CA GLY A 161 -13.24 -3.03 0.87
C GLY A 161 -14.06 -1.98 0.14
N LYS A 162 -13.86 -0.71 0.50
CA LYS A 162 -14.57 0.44 -0.08
C LYS A 162 -13.58 1.58 -0.31
N ALA A 163 -13.89 2.46 -1.28
CA ALA A 163 -13.11 3.68 -1.52
C ALA A 163 -14.01 4.82 -1.97
N TYR A 164 -13.62 6.03 -1.63
CA TYR A 164 -14.17 7.25 -2.21
C TYR A 164 -13.55 7.49 -3.58
N TYR A 165 -14.39 7.74 -4.57
CA TYR A 165 -13.98 8.19 -5.90
C TYR A 165 -14.98 9.20 -6.44
N GLN A 166 -14.53 10.38 -6.84
CA GLN A 166 -15.37 11.48 -7.34
C GLN A 166 -16.56 11.83 -6.41
N GLY A 167 -16.36 11.77 -5.09
CA GLY A 167 -17.38 12.08 -4.09
C GLY A 167 -18.31 10.92 -3.73
N GLU A 168 -18.24 9.78 -4.41
CA GLU A 168 -19.05 8.58 -4.13
C GLU A 168 -18.24 7.57 -3.32
N LEU A 169 -18.89 6.92 -2.35
CA LEU A 169 -18.36 5.75 -1.64
C LEU A 169 -18.76 4.48 -2.40
N LEU A 170 -17.79 3.76 -2.94
CA LEU A 170 -17.97 2.62 -3.82
C LEU A 170 -17.28 1.36 -3.24
N PRO A 171 -17.72 0.14 -3.61
CA PRO A 171 -16.91 -1.07 -3.49
C PRO A 171 -15.56 -0.88 -4.14
N GLY A 172 -14.49 -1.49 -3.55
CA GLY A 172 -13.12 -1.26 -3.98
C GLY A 172 -12.87 -1.57 -5.46
N ASP A 173 -13.37 -2.69 -5.95
CA ASP A 173 -13.29 -3.09 -7.36
C ASP A 173 -13.96 -2.08 -8.31
N GLN A 174 -15.13 -1.54 -7.91
CA GLN A 174 -15.84 -0.54 -8.70
C GLN A 174 -15.12 0.81 -8.72
N ALA A 175 -14.57 1.23 -7.58
CA ALA A 175 -13.79 2.46 -7.48
C ALA A 175 -12.53 2.37 -8.37
N LEU A 176 -11.82 1.24 -8.34
CA LEU A 176 -10.67 0.99 -9.21
C LEU A 176 -11.07 1.06 -10.68
N LYS A 177 -12.10 0.31 -11.08
CA LYS A 177 -12.59 0.27 -12.46
C LYS A 177 -12.97 1.66 -12.98
N LYS A 178 -13.72 2.44 -12.19
CA LYS A 178 -14.08 3.84 -12.56
C LYS A 178 -12.84 4.72 -12.69
N ALA A 179 -11.80 4.49 -11.90
CA ALA A 179 -10.53 5.22 -11.97
C ALA A 179 -9.60 4.71 -13.08
N GLY A 180 -9.98 3.68 -13.84
CA GLY A 180 -9.13 3.06 -14.86
C GLY A 180 -7.93 2.31 -14.25
N LEU A 181 -8.14 1.68 -13.11
CA LEU A 181 -7.16 0.87 -12.39
C LEU A 181 -7.66 -0.56 -12.24
N GLU A 182 -6.73 -1.52 -12.17
CA GLU A 182 -7.04 -2.93 -11.92
C GLU A 182 -6.54 -3.34 -10.53
N PRO A 183 -7.21 -4.28 -9.86
CA PRO A 183 -6.69 -4.87 -8.63
C PRO A 183 -5.35 -5.55 -8.86
N ILE A 184 -4.48 -5.51 -7.86
CA ILE A 184 -3.21 -6.25 -7.89
C ILE A 184 -3.33 -7.57 -7.13
N THR A 185 -2.57 -8.58 -7.58
CA THR A 185 -2.33 -9.81 -6.81
C THR A 185 -1.06 -9.62 -5.99
N LEU A 186 -1.16 -9.81 -4.67
CA LEU A 186 -0.02 -9.67 -3.76
C LEU A 186 0.98 -10.80 -3.94
N SER A 187 2.25 -10.50 -3.74
CA SER A 187 3.37 -11.44 -3.77
C SER A 187 4.02 -11.56 -2.38
N SER A 188 5.01 -12.44 -2.25
CA SER A 188 5.74 -12.68 -1.00
C SER A 188 6.11 -11.38 -0.29
N LYS A 189 5.90 -11.33 1.02
CA LYS A 189 6.20 -10.19 1.90
C LYS A 189 5.20 -9.02 1.82
N GLU A 190 4.43 -8.87 0.74
CA GLU A 190 3.66 -7.65 0.48
C GLU A 190 2.49 -7.45 1.45
N GLY A 191 1.75 -8.51 1.78
CA GLY A 191 0.70 -8.41 2.79
C GLY A 191 1.26 -7.97 4.16
N LEU A 192 2.39 -8.57 4.58
CA LEU A 192 3.04 -8.19 5.83
C LEU A 192 3.64 -6.79 5.81
N ALA A 193 4.09 -6.28 4.66
CA ALA A 193 4.66 -4.95 4.54
C ALA A 193 3.61 -3.82 4.55
N LEU A 194 2.34 -4.17 4.33
CA LEU A 194 1.21 -3.24 4.24
C LEU A 194 0.41 -3.13 5.55
N VAL A 195 0.71 -3.95 6.53
CA VAL A 195 0.05 -3.96 7.85
C VAL A 195 1.03 -3.78 8.98
#